data_0a906454bc102bea871c0a043eed91fb
#
_entry.id   0a906454bc102bea871c0a043eed91fb
#
_cell.length_a   1.000
_cell.length_b   1.000
_cell.length_c   1.000
_cell.angle_alpha   90.00
_cell.angle_beta   90.00
_cell.angle_gamma   90.00
#
_symmetry.space_group_name_H-M   'P 1'
#
loop_
_entity.id
_entity.type
_entity.pdbx_description
1 polymer ?
#
loop_
_entity_poly.entity_id
_entity_poly.type
_entity_poly.pdbx_seq_one_letter_code
_entity_poly.pdbx_strand_id
1 'polypeptide(L)'
;MIADKLKITLLGCGTSVGVPCLGRAGWGLCDPNEPKNRRQRCALLVQSETTTVLVDAGPDIRNQLLPLDIPRLDGLLITHTHSDHVAGLDDLRVYYWPDKKEIDMYATQTHGSDVIARMPY
;
A
#
# COMPACT_ATOMS: atom_id res chain seq x y z
N MET A 1 -3.82 32.81 -1.24
CA MET A 1 -4.20 31.41 -0.99
C MET A 1 -2.94 30.58 -0.84
N ILE A 2 -2.71 30.02 0.32
CA ILE A 2 -1.60 29.08 0.51
C ILE A 2 -2.10 27.75 -0.02
N ALA A 3 -1.48 27.21 -1.06
CA ALA A 3 -1.82 25.87 -1.53
C ALA A 3 -1.51 24.85 -0.43
N ASP A 4 -2.43 23.95 -0.15
CA ASP A 4 -2.21 22.84 0.77
C ASP A 4 -0.98 22.05 0.31
N LYS A 5 -0.05 21.89 1.21
CA LYS A 5 1.13 21.07 0.92
C LYS A 5 0.75 19.61 0.98
N LEU A 6 0.97 18.90 -0.10
CA LEU A 6 0.86 17.43 -0.14
C LEU A 6 2.23 16.81 0.15
N LYS A 7 2.25 15.87 1.07
CA LYS A 7 3.39 14.99 1.29
C LYS A 7 3.13 13.68 0.59
N ILE A 8 4.03 13.29 -0.31
CA ILE A 8 3.97 12.02 -1.02
C ILE A 8 5.11 11.14 -0.52
N THR A 9 4.77 9.94 -0.07
CA THR A 9 5.73 8.95 0.41
C THR A 9 5.63 7.70 -0.45
N LEU A 10 6.71 7.36 -1.14
CA LEU A 10 6.84 6.07 -1.81
C LEU A 10 7.12 5.01 -0.75
N LEU A 11 6.13 4.16 -0.47
CA LEU A 11 6.24 3.11 0.53
C LEU A 11 7.05 1.91 0.01
N GLY A 12 6.97 1.67 -1.28
CA GLY A 12 7.73 0.67 -1.99
C GLY A 12 7.69 0.92 -3.49
N CYS A 13 8.74 0.50 -4.18
CA CYS A 13 8.89 0.69 -5.64
C CYS A 13 9.56 -0.51 -6.32
N GLY A 14 9.50 -1.67 -5.70
CA GLY A 14 10.00 -2.92 -6.26
C GLY A 14 9.04 -3.57 -7.25
N THR A 15 9.49 -4.67 -7.80
CA THR A 15 8.68 -5.51 -8.69
C THR A 15 7.56 -6.23 -7.91
N SER A 16 6.68 -6.92 -8.63
CA SER A 16 5.57 -7.69 -8.03
C SER A 16 6.03 -8.76 -7.03
N VAL A 17 7.27 -9.21 -7.12
CA VAL A 17 7.87 -10.21 -6.23
C VAL A 17 8.86 -9.62 -5.22
N GLY A 18 9.12 -8.32 -5.30
CA GLY A 18 10.12 -7.64 -4.48
C GLY A 18 11.56 -7.92 -4.90
N VAL A 19 12.52 -7.25 -4.25
CA VAL A 19 13.96 -7.50 -4.41
C VAL A 19 14.59 -7.59 -3.02
N PRO A 20 15.24 -8.71 -2.63
CA PRO A 20 15.30 -9.97 -3.39
C PRO A 20 13.93 -10.66 -3.47
N CYS A 21 13.73 -11.48 -4.48
CA CYS A 21 12.57 -12.35 -4.52
C CYS A 21 12.88 -13.70 -3.85
N LEU A 22 11.85 -14.50 -3.64
CA LEU A 22 12.01 -15.83 -3.06
C LEU A 22 12.71 -16.79 -4.03
N GLY A 23 13.36 -17.81 -3.45
CA GLY A 23 13.95 -18.90 -4.20
C GLY A 23 15.26 -18.54 -4.86
N ARG A 24 15.61 -19.27 -5.92
CA ARG A 24 16.93 -19.18 -6.58
C ARG A 24 17.16 -17.86 -7.32
N ALA A 25 16.09 -17.21 -7.78
CA ALA A 25 16.23 -15.93 -8.47
C ALA A 25 16.77 -14.84 -7.53
N GLY A 26 16.34 -14.85 -6.26
CA GLY A 26 16.90 -14.02 -5.19
C GLY A 26 17.15 -12.58 -5.61
N TRP A 27 18.41 -12.20 -5.61
CA TRP A 27 18.84 -10.85 -5.98
C TRP A 27 18.92 -10.61 -7.49
N GLY A 28 18.89 -11.68 -8.32
CA GLY A 28 19.11 -11.56 -9.75
C GLY A 28 20.48 -10.94 -10.04
N LEU A 29 20.50 -9.83 -10.78
CA LEU A 29 21.70 -9.07 -11.09
C LEU A 29 22.00 -7.95 -10.09
N CYS A 30 21.18 -7.81 -9.04
CA CYS A 30 21.37 -6.76 -8.05
C CYS A 30 22.46 -7.15 -7.04
N ASP A 31 23.28 -6.17 -6.65
CA ASP A 31 24.28 -6.35 -5.58
C ASP A 31 23.58 -6.49 -4.22
N PRO A 32 23.71 -7.64 -3.53
CA PRO A 32 23.08 -7.85 -2.22
C PRO A 32 23.66 -6.96 -1.10
N ASN A 33 24.82 -6.38 -1.30
CA ASN A 33 25.49 -5.49 -0.34
C ASN A 33 25.06 -4.02 -0.47
N GLU A 34 24.33 -3.67 -1.55
CA GLU A 34 23.77 -2.31 -1.70
C GLU A 34 22.37 -2.24 -1.08
N PRO A 35 22.20 -1.53 0.06
CA PRO A 35 20.90 -1.48 0.75
C PRO A 35 19.75 -0.94 -0.11
N LYS A 36 20.05 -0.06 -1.06
CA LYS A 36 19.06 0.51 -1.97
C LYS A 36 18.48 -0.51 -2.96
N ASN A 37 19.12 -1.65 -3.13
CA ASN A 37 18.61 -2.73 -3.97
C ASN A 37 17.51 -3.54 -3.28
N ARG A 38 17.38 -3.43 -1.97
CA ARG A 38 16.27 -4.07 -1.24
C ARG A 38 14.99 -3.27 -1.46
N ARG A 39 14.03 -3.87 -2.17
CA ARG A 39 12.80 -3.21 -2.60
C ARG A 39 11.55 -4.02 -2.25
N GLN A 40 10.62 -3.39 -1.55
CA GLN A 40 9.27 -3.92 -1.32
C GLN A 40 8.36 -3.61 -2.50
N ARG A 41 7.19 -4.25 -2.57
CA ARG A 41 6.19 -4.04 -3.61
C ARG A 41 5.64 -2.62 -3.59
N CYS A 42 5.08 -2.18 -4.71
CA CYS A 42 4.66 -0.79 -4.88
C CYS A 42 3.49 -0.41 -3.98
N ALA A 43 3.63 0.72 -3.30
CA ALA A 43 2.55 1.42 -2.63
C ALA A 43 2.94 2.89 -2.42
N LEU A 44 1.94 3.76 -2.29
CA LEU A 44 2.12 5.19 -2.16
C LEU A 44 1.21 5.74 -1.05
N LEU A 45 1.74 6.64 -0.23
CA LEU A 45 0.95 7.38 0.76
C LEU A 45 0.92 8.86 0.36
N VAL A 46 -0.28 9.44 0.35
CA VAL A 46 -0.50 10.86 0.07
C VAL A 46 -1.15 11.49 1.30
N GLN A 47 -0.53 12.52 1.83
CA GLN A 47 -1.00 13.20 3.04
C GLN A 47 -1.10 14.71 2.81
N SER A 48 -2.20 15.30 3.26
CA SER A 48 -2.34 16.73 3.53
C SER A 48 -2.33 16.97 5.05
N GLU A 49 -2.57 18.18 5.48
CA GLU A 49 -2.71 18.50 6.91
C GLU A 49 -3.91 17.76 7.55
N THR A 50 -4.95 17.45 6.77
CA THR A 50 -6.20 16.90 7.29
C THR A 50 -6.55 15.51 6.78
N THR A 51 -5.88 15.02 5.74
CA THR A 51 -6.32 13.84 4.99
C THR A 51 -5.15 12.92 4.66
N THR A 52 -5.34 11.63 4.86
CA THR A 52 -4.37 10.58 4.54
C THR A 52 -5.01 9.57 3.59
N VAL A 53 -4.43 9.41 2.41
CA VAL A 53 -4.89 8.47 1.38
C VAL A 53 -3.78 7.49 1.05
N LEU A 54 -4.11 6.21 1.06
CA LEU A 54 -3.22 5.14 0.63
C LEU A 54 -3.54 4.75 -0.81
N VAL A 55 -2.53 4.57 -1.63
CA VAL A 55 -2.66 4.04 -2.99
C VAL A 55 -2.05 2.64 -3.01
N ASP A 56 -2.90 1.66 -3.22
CA ASP A 56 -2.63 0.23 -3.17
C ASP A 56 -2.20 -0.28 -1.77
N ALA A 57 -2.44 -1.56 -1.53
CA ALA A 57 -2.09 -2.23 -0.28
C ALA A 57 -1.68 -3.67 -0.58
N GLY A 58 -0.43 -3.85 -0.95
CA GLY A 58 0.17 -5.14 -1.23
C GLY A 58 0.59 -5.90 0.03
N PRO A 59 1.27 -7.03 -0.12
CA PRO A 59 1.64 -7.92 1.01
C PRO A 59 2.56 -7.26 2.03
N ASP A 60 3.27 -6.19 1.65
CA ASP A 60 4.22 -5.50 2.51
C ASP A 60 3.61 -4.34 3.30
N ILE A 61 2.31 -4.07 3.13
CA ILE A 61 1.69 -2.83 3.62
C ILE A 61 1.87 -2.62 5.13
N ARG A 62 1.75 -3.66 5.92
CA ARG A 62 1.97 -3.58 7.36
C ARG A 62 3.38 -3.06 7.69
N ASN A 63 4.40 -3.65 7.09
CA ASN A 63 5.79 -3.24 7.31
C ASN A 63 6.10 -1.86 6.74
N GLN A 64 5.37 -1.45 5.71
CA GLN A 64 5.52 -0.14 5.09
C GLN A 64 4.91 0.99 5.95
N LEU A 65 3.79 0.74 6.61
CA LEU A 65 3.09 1.74 7.40
C LEU A 65 3.57 1.85 8.84
N LEU A 66 4.00 0.75 9.47
CA LEU A 66 4.42 0.74 10.88
C LEU A 66 5.45 1.81 11.23
N PRO A 67 6.53 2.04 10.45
CA PRO A 67 7.54 3.03 10.78
C PRO A 67 7.05 4.48 10.68
N LEU A 68 5.93 4.72 10.02
CA LEU A 68 5.44 6.07 9.71
C LEU A 68 4.46 6.62 10.73
N ASP A 69 4.01 5.80 11.68
CA ASP A 69 3.01 6.18 12.67
C ASP A 69 1.77 6.84 12.04
N ILE A 70 1.04 6.07 11.23
CA ILE A 70 -0.17 6.53 10.55
C ILE A 70 -1.38 6.18 11.40
N PRO A 71 -1.98 7.15 12.14
CA PRO A 71 -3.06 6.84 13.09
C PRO A 71 -4.40 6.56 12.43
N ARG A 72 -4.61 7.04 11.19
CA ARG A 72 -5.85 6.82 10.45
C ARG A 72 -5.62 6.86 8.95
N LEU A 73 -6.52 6.21 8.22
CA LEU A 73 -6.66 6.34 6.77
C LEU A 73 -8.04 6.92 6.46
N ASP A 74 -8.07 7.93 5.61
CA ASP A 74 -9.31 8.57 5.16
C ASP A 74 -9.82 7.97 3.85
N GLY A 75 -8.92 7.42 3.05
CA GLY A 75 -9.27 6.79 1.79
C GLY A 75 -8.21 5.80 1.31
N LEU A 76 -8.66 4.86 0.50
CA LEU A 76 -7.85 3.87 -0.18
C LEU A 76 -8.15 3.92 -1.68
N LEU A 77 -7.13 4.09 -2.49
CA LEU A 77 -7.24 4.11 -3.94
C LEU A 77 -6.59 2.84 -4.49
N ILE A 78 -7.34 2.06 -5.25
CA ILE A 78 -6.87 0.83 -5.88
C ILE A 78 -6.60 1.08 -7.35
N THR A 79 -5.36 0.90 -7.77
CA THR A 79 -4.98 1.07 -9.19
C THR A 79 -5.45 -0.11 -10.01
N HIS A 80 -5.22 -1.33 -9.55
CA HIS A 80 -5.67 -2.59 -10.15
C HIS A 80 -5.54 -3.72 -9.11
N THR A 81 -6.04 -4.91 -9.45
CA THR A 81 -6.20 -6.01 -8.49
C THR A 81 -5.20 -7.14 -8.63
N HIS A 82 -4.01 -6.89 -9.15
CA HIS A 82 -2.90 -7.83 -8.99
C HIS A 82 -2.55 -8.00 -7.51
N SER A 83 -2.11 -9.18 -7.11
CA SER A 83 -1.88 -9.52 -5.71
C SER A 83 -0.87 -8.62 -5.01
N ASP A 84 0.15 -8.15 -5.71
CA ASP A 84 1.14 -7.23 -5.17
C ASP A 84 0.57 -5.83 -4.85
N HIS A 85 -0.66 -5.53 -5.28
CA HIS A 85 -1.36 -4.28 -5.03
C HIS A 85 -2.54 -4.40 -4.06
N VAL A 86 -3.04 -5.61 -3.78
CA VAL A 86 -4.26 -5.80 -2.96
C VAL A 86 -4.14 -6.89 -1.90
N ALA A 87 -3.10 -7.71 -1.91
CA ALA A 87 -3.02 -8.86 -0.99
C ALA A 87 -2.86 -8.47 0.50
N GLY A 88 -2.55 -7.22 0.79
CA GLY A 88 -2.44 -6.69 2.16
C GLY A 88 -3.66 -5.93 2.65
N LEU A 89 -4.75 -5.89 1.90
CA LEU A 89 -5.95 -5.12 2.27
C LEU A 89 -6.51 -5.50 3.63
N ASP A 90 -6.48 -6.77 3.99
CA ASP A 90 -7.01 -7.24 5.27
C ASP A 90 -6.30 -6.61 6.48
N ASP A 91 -5.03 -6.27 6.37
CA ASP A 91 -4.31 -5.59 7.45
C ASP A 91 -4.89 -4.20 7.77
N LEU A 92 -5.57 -3.57 6.82
CA LEU A 92 -6.17 -2.25 7.01
C LEU A 92 -7.43 -2.27 7.91
N ARG A 93 -8.00 -3.44 8.20
CA ARG A 93 -9.19 -3.57 9.07
C ARG A 93 -8.98 -2.97 10.47
N VAL A 94 -7.72 -2.88 10.91
CA VAL A 94 -7.38 -2.31 12.22
C VAL A 94 -7.75 -0.83 12.34
N TYR A 95 -7.82 -0.12 11.23
CA TYR A 95 -8.22 1.30 11.20
C TYR A 95 -9.71 1.51 11.48
N TYR A 96 -10.53 0.47 11.29
CA TYR A 96 -11.95 0.53 11.62
C TYR A 96 -12.21 0.49 13.14
N TRP A 97 -11.38 -0.22 13.89
CA TRP A 97 -11.68 -0.60 15.27
C TRP A 97 -11.85 0.57 16.25
N PRO A 98 -10.97 1.60 16.26
CA PRO A 98 -11.07 2.65 17.25
C PRO A 98 -12.39 3.43 17.17
N ASP A 99 -12.72 3.90 15.99
CA ASP A 99 -13.84 4.84 15.78
C ASP A 99 -15.04 4.20 15.06
N LYS A 100 -14.94 2.94 14.69
CA LYS A 100 -15.92 2.22 13.86
C LYS A 100 -16.20 2.93 12.53
N LYS A 101 -15.21 3.64 12.02
CA LYS A 101 -15.27 4.36 10.75
C LYS A 101 -14.71 3.52 9.64
N GLU A 102 -15.49 3.32 8.60
CA GLU A 102 -15.07 2.64 7.39
C GLU A 102 -14.08 3.51 6.59
N ILE A 103 -13.20 2.86 5.83
CA ILE A 103 -12.32 3.52 4.88
C ILE A 103 -13.00 3.51 3.52
N ASP A 104 -13.19 4.68 2.93
CA ASP A 104 -13.72 4.79 1.58
C ASP A 104 -12.70 4.24 0.58
N MET A 105 -13.14 3.31 -0.26
CA MET A 105 -12.32 2.73 -1.32
C MET A 105 -12.72 3.29 -2.67
N TYR A 106 -11.73 3.75 -3.42
CA TYR A 106 -11.88 4.28 -4.78
C TYR A 106 -11.18 3.36 -5.76
N ALA A 107 -11.94 2.85 -6.73
CA ALA A 107 -11.44 1.96 -7.78
C ALA A 107 -12.35 2.07 -9.02
N THR A 108 -11.88 1.54 -10.15
CA THR A 108 -12.79 1.32 -11.27
C THR A 108 -13.84 0.28 -10.89
N GLN A 109 -14.97 0.27 -11.58
CA GLN A 109 -16.04 -0.69 -11.30
C GLN A 109 -15.54 -2.14 -11.36
N THR A 110 -14.75 -2.49 -12.35
CA THR A 110 -14.18 -3.82 -12.51
C THR A 110 -13.28 -4.22 -11.33
N HIS A 111 -12.36 -3.35 -10.94
CA HIS A 111 -11.44 -3.64 -9.83
C HIS A 111 -12.14 -3.60 -8.48
N GLY A 112 -13.08 -2.68 -8.28
CA GLY A 112 -13.90 -2.64 -7.07
C GLY A 112 -14.71 -3.91 -6.87
N SER A 113 -15.35 -4.42 -7.93
CA SER A 113 -16.09 -5.67 -7.89
C SER A 113 -15.19 -6.87 -7.57
N ASP A 114 -13.96 -6.90 -8.10
CA ASP A 114 -13.00 -7.96 -7.83
C ASP A 114 -12.54 -7.95 -6.36
N VAL A 115 -12.29 -6.77 -5.79
CA VAL A 115 -11.96 -6.64 -4.36
C VAL A 115 -13.09 -7.15 -3.49
N ILE A 116 -14.34 -6.75 -3.76
CA ILE A 116 -15.52 -7.19 -3.00
C ILE A 116 -15.69 -8.71 -3.08
N ALA A 117 -15.47 -9.30 -4.24
CA ALA A 117 -15.55 -10.75 -4.41
C ALA A 117 -14.49 -11.52 -3.59
N ARG A 118 -13.29 -10.95 -3.48
CA ARG A 118 -12.18 -11.57 -2.71
C ARG A 118 -12.34 -11.36 -1.19
N MET A 119 -12.96 -10.27 -0.79
CA MET A 119 -13.07 -9.85 0.61
C MET A 119 -14.52 -9.44 0.92
N PRO A 120 -15.46 -10.42 0.99
CA PRO A 120 -16.89 -10.10 1.15
C PRO A 120 -17.27 -9.60 2.55
N TYR A 121 -16.33 -9.61 3.46
CA TYR A 121 -16.48 -9.14 4.85
C TYR A 121 -15.93 -7.72 5.02
#